data_202786deccb7b6a2595a57722e39072d
#
_entry.id   202786deccb7b6a2595a57722e39072d
#
_cell.length_a   1.000
_cell.length_b   1.000
_cell.length_c   1.000
_cell.angle_alpha   90.00
_cell.angle_beta   90.00
_cell.angle_gamma   90.00
#
_symmetry.space_group_name_H-M   'P 1'
#
loop_
_entity.id
_entity.type
_entity.pdbx_description
1 polymer ?
#
loop_
_entity_poly.entity_id
_entity_poly.type
_entity_poly.pdbx_seq_one_letter_code
_entity_poly.pdbx_strand_id
1 'polypeptide(L)'
;MGRILVVIIWCISQAVWLQGQAVTTEFGKNRIQYHDDFDLWNMYETENFVTYWYGKGREIAHTVVQLAELDNPYIQSVLEHKMNDKIELIVYLDLTDMKQSNLGMEEQFVGKGGITRVVENKVFLYFNGDHNDLRKQLREGIAAVYINSMLHGNNLQEIVQNAVLLNIGDWFQDGLISYVGEEWSPEYDHRLKDYFTNPKNGKKDFRRLSRIDPELAGHSVWYFMVNTYGRATISNILYLTRIQRSLESGLIYVLGFDSRELAVKWKEYYEKRFETYEEPLNTFSADLKLTNQKKPQTLGRMRLSPDGKQLAYTLHDHGRVRLLLYDMETGDKKVLYRYGIRNYEVETDLNYPIIAWQPDGSELSFLYERKDVISLMKIDFENEQTITDKLSPEYQRVYDMDYWSADTLMFSASTNGLSDLYMYAPITRQTTRVTDDFYDDLDASVITLDDKRYILFSSNRADENLRKMDLDSILPIGQFDLFLL
;
A
#
# COMPACT_ATOMS: atom_id res chain seq x y z
N MET A 1 53.01 20.45 -4.69
CA MET A 1 52.44 19.07 -4.77
C MET A 1 52.06 18.49 -3.41
N GLY A 2 52.88 18.53 -2.37
CA GLY A 2 52.54 17.92 -1.06
C GLY A 2 51.30 18.48 -0.35
N ARG A 3 50.99 19.78 -0.47
CA ARG A 3 49.80 20.36 0.18
C ARG A 3 48.48 19.99 -0.49
N ILE A 4 48.47 19.77 -1.79
CA ILE A 4 47.30 19.31 -2.53
C ILE A 4 47.00 17.84 -2.21
N LEU A 5 48.03 17.03 -2.07
CA LEU A 5 47.91 15.59 -1.70
C LEU A 5 47.33 15.43 -0.28
N VAL A 6 47.72 16.27 0.68
CA VAL A 6 47.18 16.26 2.05
C VAL A 6 45.73 16.66 2.11
N VAL A 7 45.29 17.65 1.30
CA VAL A 7 43.89 18.06 1.22
C VAL A 7 43.02 16.97 0.57
N ILE A 8 43.52 16.30 -0.46
CA ILE A 8 42.81 15.19 -1.10
C ILE A 8 42.70 14.00 -0.14
N ILE A 9 43.75 13.64 0.59
CA ILE A 9 43.71 12.58 1.60
C ILE A 9 42.73 12.96 2.75
N TRP A 10 42.71 14.22 3.17
CA TRP A 10 41.76 14.69 4.20
C TRP A 10 40.32 14.68 3.73
N CYS A 11 40.04 15.06 2.49
CA CYS A 11 38.71 14.95 1.88
C CYS A 11 38.26 13.49 1.71
N ILE A 12 39.17 12.58 1.33
CA ILE A 12 38.86 11.15 1.22
C ILE A 12 38.62 10.53 2.60
N SER A 13 39.37 10.93 3.65
CA SER A 13 39.15 10.46 5.00
C SER A 13 37.81 10.92 5.59
N GLN A 14 37.33 12.11 5.23
CA GLN A 14 35.98 12.58 5.61
C GLN A 14 34.90 11.81 4.88
N ALA A 15 35.10 11.44 3.61
CA ALA A 15 34.14 10.63 2.85
C ALA A 15 33.99 9.19 3.40
N VAL A 16 35.07 8.61 3.96
CA VAL A 16 35.04 7.26 4.56
C VAL A 16 34.28 7.25 5.89
N TRP A 17 34.19 8.39 6.61
CA TRP A 17 33.42 8.49 7.86
C TRP A 17 31.90 8.67 7.62
N LEU A 18 31.48 8.97 6.38
CA LEU A 18 30.05 9.11 6.01
C LEU A 18 29.38 7.77 5.68
N GLN A 19 30.11 6.66 5.66
CA GLN A 19 29.58 5.34 5.25
C GLN A 19 29.02 4.48 6.39
N GLY A 20 28.89 5.00 7.60
CA GLY A 20 28.43 4.23 8.76
C GLY A 20 26.97 4.44 9.16
N GLN A 21 26.19 5.25 8.44
CA GLN A 21 24.81 5.54 8.83
C GLN A 21 23.88 5.37 7.62
N ALA A 22 23.48 4.14 7.37
CA ALA A 22 22.39 3.83 6.43
C ALA A 22 21.03 4.38 6.90
N VAL A 23 20.97 4.90 8.12
CA VAL A 23 19.78 5.54 8.71
C VAL A 23 20.21 6.82 9.40
N THR A 24 20.09 7.95 8.73
CA THR A 24 20.29 9.25 9.36
C THR A 24 19.06 9.63 10.17
N THR A 25 19.19 9.68 11.49
CA THR A 25 18.21 10.31 12.35
C THR A 25 18.42 11.82 12.29
N GLU A 26 17.54 12.54 11.61
CA GLU A 26 17.55 14.00 11.64
C GLU A 26 16.93 14.50 12.94
N PHE A 27 17.57 15.52 13.55
CA PHE A 27 17.02 16.17 14.75
C PHE A 27 15.64 16.78 14.44
N GLY A 28 14.65 16.44 15.28
CA GLY A 28 13.25 16.89 15.10
C GLY A 28 12.40 16.02 14.18
N LYS A 29 12.98 15.06 13.46
CA LYS A 29 12.27 14.09 12.63
C LYS A 29 12.21 12.70 13.23
N ASN A 30 12.78 12.49 14.42
CA ASN A 30 12.72 11.21 15.13
C ASN A 30 11.28 10.89 15.50
N ARG A 31 10.85 9.69 15.17
CA ARG A 31 9.54 9.17 15.55
C ARG A 31 9.58 8.64 16.97
N ILE A 32 8.47 8.78 17.66
CA ILE A 32 8.30 8.21 19.00
C ILE A 32 7.70 6.83 18.83
N GLN A 33 8.35 5.83 19.39
CA GLN A 33 7.79 4.48 19.52
C GLN A 33 6.78 4.47 20.66
N TYR A 34 5.65 3.82 20.42
CA TYR A 34 4.59 3.61 21.42
C TYR A 34 4.49 2.16 21.84
N HIS A 35 5.26 1.28 21.22
CA HIS A 35 5.27 -0.17 21.38
C HIS A 35 6.54 -0.62 22.07
N ASP A 36 6.41 -1.53 23.03
CA ASP A 36 7.56 -2.12 23.75
C ASP A 36 8.13 -3.35 23.02
N ASP A 37 7.39 -3.93 22.07
CA ASP A 37 7.76 -5.19 21.42
C ASP A 37 8.92 -5.06 20.41
N PHE A 38 9.30 -3.84 20.03
CA PHE A 38 10.43 -3.59 19.12
C PHE A 38 11.82 -3.95 19.70
N ASP A 39 11.90 -4.28 20.97
CA ASP A 39 13.18 -4.61 21.61
C ASP A 39 13.69 -6.02 21.27
N LEU A 40 12.81 -6.92 20.81
CA LEU A 40 13.13 -8.31 20.52
C LEU A 40 12.84 -8.67 19.07
N TRP A 41 13.83 -8.48 18.22
CA TRP A 41 13.77 -8.93 16.84
C TRP A 41 14.24 -10.38 16.73
N ASN A 42 13.46 -11.17 16.00
CA ASN A 42 13.79 -12.52 15.59
C ASN A 42 14.23 -12.52 14.14
N MET A 43 14.95 -13.54 13.70
CA MET A 43 15.37 -13.69 12.32
C MET A 43 15.27 -15.13 11.85
N TYR A 44 15.05 -15.30 10.55
CA TYR A 44 15.14 -16.57 9.85
C TYR A 44 15.88 -16.37 8.54
N GLU A 45 16.81 -17.29 8.23
CA GLU A 45 17.66 -17.21 7.05
C GLU A 45 17.37 -18.37 6.10
N THR A 46 17.19 -18.04 4.82
CA THR A 46 17.02 -18.98 3.71
C THR A 46 18.17 -18.87 2.72
N GLU A 47 18.07 -19.50 1.55
CA GLU A 47 19.07 -19.42 0.51
C GLU A 47 19.26 -17.98 0.00
N ASN A 48 18.14 -17.28 -0.25
CA ASN A 48 18.14 -15.96 -0.89
C ASN A 48 17.83 -14.79 0.05
N PHE A 49 17.25 -15.07 1.23
CA PHE A 49 16.70 -14.03 2.11
C PHE A 49 17.13 -14.17 3.57
N VAL A 50 17.13 -13.02 4.27
CA VAL A 50 17.16 -12.95 5.74
C VAL A 50 15.94 -12.18 6.17
N THR A 51 15.00 -12.82 6.86
CA THR A 51 13.74 -12.22 7.27
C THR A 51 13.76 -11.89 8.76
N TYR A 52 13.39 -10.65 9.12
CA TYR A 52 13.32 -10.14 10.47
C TYR A 52 11.89 -9.81 10.86
N TRP A 53 11.50 -10.13 12.08
CA TRP A 53 10.21 -9.77 12.68
C TRP A 53 10.34 -9.58 14.18
N TYR A 54 9.32 -9.00 14.81
CA TYR A 54 9.27 -8.77 16.27
C TYR A 54 7.95 -9.29 16.85
N GLY A 55 7.90 -9.37 18.18
CA GLY A 55 6.70 -9.72 18.93
C GLY A 55 6.04 -11.02 18.47
N LYS A 56 4.75 -10.96 18.19
CA LYS A 56 3.93 -12.10 17.75
C LYS A 56 3.89 -12.26 16.22
N GLY A 57 4.75 -11.58 15.46
CA GLY A 57 4.75 -11.58 13.99
C GLY A 57 5.32 -12.82 13.31
N ARG A 58 5.45 -13.95 14.02
CA ARG A 58 6.04 -15.17 13.46
C ARG A 58 5.28 -15.71 12.24
N GLU A 59 3.96 -15.75 12.32
CA GLU A 59 3.14 -16.35 11.25
C GLU A 59 3.23 -15.51 9.95
N ILE A 60 3.16 -14.20 10.07
CA ILE A 60 3.39 -13.28 8.95
C ILE A 60 4.79 -13.42 8.38
N ALA A 61 5.81 -13.45 9.22
CA ALA A 61 7.19 -13.62 8.76
C ALA A 61 7.38 -14.95 8.04
N HIS A 62 6.75 -16.03 8.51
CA HIS A 62 6.76 -17.32 7.86
C HIS A 62 6.13 -17.24 6.45
N THR A 63 4.96 -16.61 6.32
CA THR A 63 4.33 -16.38 5.02
C THR A 63 5.22 -15.54 4.10
N VAL A 64 5.84 -14.48 4.61
CA VAL A 64 6.78 -13.64 3.83
C VAL A 64 7.96 -14.46 3.30
N VAL A 65 8.56 -15.32 4.14
CA VAL A 65 9.67 -16.21 3.72
C VAL A 65 9.23 -17.12 2.59
N GLN A 66 8.07 -17.77 2.74
CA GLN A 66 7.55 -18.69 1.74
C GLN A 66 7.25 -17.99 0.41
N LEU A 67 6.56 -16.84 0.46
CA LEU A 67 6.24 -16.05 -0.73
C LEU A 67 7.49 -15.49 -1.41
N ALA A 68 8.49 -15.05 -0.63
CA ALA A 68 9.74 -14.56 -1.17
C ALA A 68 10.49 -15.61 -1.98
N GLU A 69 10.66 -16.83 -1.41
CA GLU A 69 11.31 -17.92 -2.12
C GLU A 69 10.48 -18.44 -3.32
N LEU A 70 9.16 -18.41 -3.21
CA LEU A 70 8.25 -18.77 -4.32
C LEU A 70 8.35 -17.80 -5.50
N ASP A 71 8.36 -16.48 -5.22
CA ASP A 71 8.32 -15.45 -6.25
C ASP A 71 9.71 -15.06 -6.79
N ASN A 72 10.79 -15.34 -6.05
CA ASN A 72 12.16 -15.01 -6.48
C ASN A 72 12.54 -15.59 -7.86
N PRO A 73 12.29 -16.88 -8.18
CA PRO A 73 12.56 -17.41 -9.51
C PRO A 73 11.79 -16.69 -10.64
N TYR A 74 10.56 -16.26 -10.37
CA TYR A 74 9.78 -15.47 -11.32
C TYR A 74 10.45 -14.12 -11.56
N ILE A 75 10.81 -13.38 -10.52
CA ILE A 75 11.50 -12.07 -10.62
C ILE A 75 12.82 -12.22 -11.37
N GLN A 76 13.62 -13.25 -11.03
CA GLN A 76 14.86 -13.56 -11.73
C GLN A 76 14.62 -13.83 -13.23
N SER A 77 13.53 -14.53 -13.56
CA SER A 77 13.20 -14.84 -14.95
C SER A 77 12.72 -13.62 -15.74
N VAL A 78 12.03 -12.66 -15.08
CA VAL A 78 11.58 -11.41 -15.70
C VAL A 78 12.75 -10.48 -15.97
N LEU A 79 13.65 -10.35 -15.00
CA LEU A 79 14.79 -9.44 -15.06
C LEU A 79 16.03 -10.08 -15.70
N GLU A 80 16.03 -11.40 -15.90
CA GLU A 80 17.18 -12.19 -16.37
C GLU A 80 18.47 -11.90 -15.58
N HIS A 81 18.31 -11.72 -14.27
CA HIS A 81 19.37 -11.34 -13.35
C HIS A 81 19.32 -12.18 -12.06
N LYS A 82 20.49 -12.43 -11.47
CA LYS A 82 20.63 -13.11 -10.17
C LYS A 82 21.42 -12.24 -9.21
N MET A 83 20.96 -12.18 -7.97
CA MET A 83 21.69 -11.56 -6.88
C MET A 83 22.67 -12.56 -6.28
N ASN A 84 23.85 -12.08 -5.84
CA ASN A 84 24.82 -12.87 -5.09
C ASN A 84 24.63 -12.71 -3.58
N ASP A 85 24.14 -11.54 -3.17
CA ASP A 85 23.92 -11.20 -1.76
C ASP A 85 22.47 -11.47 -1.39
N LYS A 86 22.23 -11.88 -0.15
CA LYS A 86 20.88 -12.09 0.37
C LYS A 86 20.15 -10.76 0.54
N ILE A 87 18.86 -10.78 0.29
CA ILE A 87 17.96 -9.65 0.52
C ILE A 87 17.43 -9.75 1.94
N GLU A 88 17.44 -8.64 2.67
CA GLU A 88 16.91 -8.54 4.02
C GLU A 88 15.45 -8.07 3.97
N LEU A 89 14.56 -8.86 4.57
CA LEU A 89 13.12 -8.57 4.65
C LEU A 89 12.77 -8.18 6.08
N ILE A 90 12.31 -6.96 6.30
CA ILE A 90 11.94 -6.43 7.60
C ILE A 90 10.42 -6.33 7.66
N VAL A 91 9.80 -7.17 8.47
CA VAL A 91 8.34 -7.35 8.51
C VAL A 91 7.75 -6.65 9.72
N TYR A 92 6.88 -5.68 9.47
CA TYR A 92 6.07 -5.00 10.47
C TYR A 92 4.67 -5.61 10.53
N LEU A 93 4.10 -5.67 11.73
CA LEU A 93 2.77 -6.23 11.94
C LEU A 93 1.66 -5.37 11.35
N ASP A 94 1.90 -4.06 11.29
CA ASP A 94 0.98 -3.12 10.64
C ASP A 94 1.68 -1.84 10.14
N LEU A 95 0.89 -0.98 9.49
CA LEU A 95 1.36 0.29 8.97
C LEU A 95 1.74 1.29 10.07
N THR A 96 1.08 1.24 11.22
CA THR A 96 1.36 2.15 12.34
C THR A 96 2.72 1.85 12.94
N ASP A 97 3.06 0.59 13.11
CA ASP A 97 4.37 0.12 13.56
C ASP A 97 5.47 0.53 12.58
N MET A 98 5.25 0.31 11.29
CA MET A 98 6.19 0.76 10.26
C MET A 98 6.39 2.28 10.29
N LYS A 99 5.33 3.06 10.53
CA LYS A 99 5.42 4.53 10.66
C LYS A 99 6.16 4.99 11.93
N GLN A 100 6.29 4.16 12.94
CA GLN A 100 7.06 4.47 14.14
C GLN A 100 8.57 4.32 13.92
N SER A 101 8.99 3.61 12.87
CA SER A 101 10.40 3.50 12.53
C SER A 101 10.94 4.80 11.93
N ASN A 102 12.23 5.07 12.14
CA ASN A 102 12.92 6.20 11.52
C ASN A 102 13.36 5.91 10.08
N LEU A 103 13.12 4.70 9.59
CA LEU A 103 13.49 4.26 8.26
C LEU A 103 12.57 4.85 7.21
N GLY A 104 13.12 5.16 6.05
CA GLY A 104 12.36 5.68 4.91
C GLY A 104 11.76 7.08 5.14
N MET A 105 12.38 7.90 5.96
CA MET A 105 12.02 9.32 6.10
C MET A 105 12.58 10.19 4.97
N GLU A 106 13.51 9.69 4.20
CA GLU A 106 14.08 10.36 3.03
C GLU A 106 13.23 10.05 1.80
N GLU A 107 12.94 11.05 0.98
CA GLU A 107 12.09 10.93 -0.22
C GLU A 107 12.57 9.85 -1.20
N GLN A 108 13.88 9.64 -1.27
CA GLN A 108 14.49 8.65 -2.16
C GLN A 108 14.16 7.20 -1.82
N PHE A 109 13.64 6.92 -0.62
CA PHE A 109 13.32 5.59 -0.14
C PHE A 109 11.82 5.30 -0.06
N VAL A 110 11.00 6.28 -0.36
CA VAL A 110 9.55 6.14 -0.39
C VAL A 110 9.12 5.92 -1.82
N GLY A 111 8.73 4.69 -2.17
CA GLY A 111 8.01 4.44 -3.41
C GLY A 111 6.74 5.28 -3.46
N LYS A 112 6.35 5.79 -4.61
CA LYS A 112 5.08 6.49 -4.77
C LYS A 112 3.96 5.48 -4.59
N GLY A 113 3.11 5.74 -3.60
CA GLY A 113 2.14 4.76 -3.13
C GLY A 113 2.39 4.34 -1.69
N GLY A 114 3.60 4.62 -1.15
CA GLY A 114 3.92 4.48 0.28
C GLY A 114 3.96 3.05 0.81
N ILE A 115 3.84 2.07 -0.08
CA ILE A 115 3.60 0.68 0.30
C ILE A 115 4.90 -0.07 0.53
N THR A 116 5.86 0.04 -0.38
CA THR A 116 7.14 -0.66 -0.26
C THR A 116 8.29 0.32 -0.08
N ARG A 117 9.07 0.13 0.95
CA ARG A 117 10.29 0.90 1.21
C ARG A 117 11.50 0.02 1.04
N VAL A 118 12.47 0.49 0.29
CA VAL A 118 13.71 -0.24 0.02
C VAL A 118 14.90 0.65 0.36
N VAL A 119 15.82 0.13 1.15
CA VAL A 119 17.09 0.78 1.50
C VAL A 119 18.21 -0.21 1.22
N GLU A 120 19.03 0.04 0.21
CA GLU A 120 20.08 -0.87 -0.25
C GLU A 120 19.49 -2.25 -0.62
N ASN A 121 19.83 -3.31 0.14
CA ASN A 121 19.28 -4.66 0.00
C ASN A 121 18.17 -4.99 1.01
N LYS A 122 17.64 -3.98 1.73
CA LYS A 122 16.60 -4.15 2.75
C LYS A 122 15.25 -3.74 2.23
N VAL A 123 14.27 -4.61 2.41
CA VAL A 123 12.87 -4.40 2.04
C VAL A 123 12.03 -4.32 3.31
N PHE A 124 11.28 -3.24 3.47
CA PHE A 124 10.42 -2.99 4.62
C PHE A 124 8.96 -3.22 4.22
N LEU A 125 8.33 -4.17 4.89
CA LEU A 125 6.99 -4.66 4.61
C LEU A 125 6.09 -4.46 5.81
N TYR A 126 4.81 -4.28 5.59
CA TYR A 126 3.81 -4.31 6.65
C TYR A 126 2.57 -5.09 6.22
N PHE A 127 1.91 -5.72 7.18
CA PHE A 127 0.66 -6.40 6.94
C PHE A 127 -0.51 -5.44 7.11
N ASN A 128 -1.41 -5.42 6.15
CA ASN A 128 -2.61 -4.58 6.16
C ASN A 128 -3.92 -5.39 6.20
N GLY A 129 -3.83 -6.69 6.51
CA GLY A 129 -4.95 -7.60 6.54
C GLY A 129 -5.15 -8.40 5.26
N ASP A 130 -4.39 -8.12 4.21
CA ASP A 130 -4.50 -8.73 2.89
C ASP A 130 -3.15 -9.35 2.48
N HIS A 131 -3.10 -10.67 2.42
CA HIS A 131 -1.89 -11.39 1.99
C HIS A 131 -1.57 -11.20 0.50
N ASN A 132 -2.56 -10.89 -0.36
CA ASN A 132 -2.29 -10.57 -1.76
C ASN A 132 -1.56 -9.23 -1.89
N ASP A 133 -1.97 -8.22 -1.08
CA ASP A 133 -1.26 -6.95 -1.03
C ASP A 133 0.14 -7.12 -0.41
N LEU A 134 0.28 -7.91 0.65
CA LEU A 134 1.58 -8.25 1.23
C LEU A 134 2.52 -8.90 0.19
N ARG A 135 1.99 -9.82 -0.63
CA ARG A 135 2.75 -10.45 -1.72
C ARG A 135 3.16 -9.43 -2.79
N LYS A 136 2.26 -8.49 -3.14
CA LYS A 136 2.57 -7.40 -4.06
C LYS A 136 3.70 -6.53 -3.52
N GLN A 137 3.60 -6.07 -2.26
CA GLN A 137 4.66 -5.31 -1.59
C GLN A 137 6.01 -6.04 -1.63
N LEU A 138 5.99 -7.33 -1.34
CA LEU A 138 7.19 -8.19 -1.33
C LEU A 138 7.82 -8.28 -2.72
N ARG A 139 7.02 -8.56 -3.76
CA ARG A 139 7.50 -8.63 -5.16
C ARG A 139 8.06 -7.31 -5.64
N GLU A 140 7.40 -6.20 -5.33
CA GLU A 140 7.87 -4.84 -5.64
C GLU A 140 9.19 -4.55 -4.94
N GLY A 141 9.30 -4.88 -3.65
CA GLY A 141 10.52 -4.69 -2.88
C GLY A 141 11.70 -5.50 -3.41
N ILE A 142 11.51 -6.78 -3.66
CA ILE A 142 12.54 -7.64 -4.25
C ILE A 142 12.93 -7.11 -5.64
N ALA A 143 11.96 -6.80 -6.50
CA ALA A 143 12.21 -6.24 -7.83
C ALA A 143 13.02 -4.94 -7.76
N ALA A 144 12.71 -4.05 -6.81
CA ALA A 144 13.46 -2.81 -6.62
C ALA A 144 14.94 -3.06 -6.29
N VAL A 145 15.23 -4.02 -5.40
CA VAL A 145 16.61 -4.41 -5.09
C VAL A 145 17.33 -4.92 -6.34
N TYR A 146 16.68 -5.81 -7.11
CA TYR A 146 17.24 -6.34 -8.35
C TYR A 146 17.49 -5.25 -9.40
N ILE A 147 16.50 -4.38 -9.64
CA ILE A 147 16.61 -3.29 -10.63
C ILE A 147 17.70 -2.30 -10.24
N ASN A 148 17.80 -1.95 -8.94
CA ASN A 148 18.86 -1.10 -8.43
C ASN A 148 20.25 -1.73 -8.66
N SER A 149 20.41 -3.02 -8.36
CA SER A 149 21.65 -3.76 -8.64
C SER A 149 21.99 -3.77 -10.13
N MET A 150 20.99 -4.01 -10.99
CA MET A 150 21.19 -4.03 -12.45
C MET A 150 21.60 -2.67 -13.01
N LEU A 151 21.02 -1.57 -12.55
CA LEU A 151 21.28 -0.23 -13.06
C LEU A 151 22.54 0.40 -12.45
N HIS A 152 22.72 0.25 -11.14
CA HIS A 152 23.77 0.96 -10.40
C HIS A 152 24.97 0.06 -10.05
N GLY A 153 24.83 -1.27 -10.11
CA GLY A 153 25.84 -2.23 -9.70
C GLY A 153 25.82 -2.52 -8.20
N ASN A 154 26.71 -3.43 -7.77
CA ASN A 154 26.72 -3.94 -6.38
C ASN A 154 27.89 -3.35 -5.56
N ASN A 155 28.79 -2.56 -6.15
CA ASN A 155 29.87 -1.94 -5.42
C ASN A 155 29.71 -0.42 -5.35
N LEU A 156 30.18 0.18 -4.26
CA LEU A 156 30.06 1.61 -3.98
C LEU A 156 30.59 2.52 -5.10
N GLN A 157 31.65 2.11 -5.77
CA GLN A 157 32.23 2.89 -6.86
C GLN A 157 31.32 2.92 -8.08
N GLU A 158 30.70 1.79 -8.42
CA GLU A 158 29.73 1.69 -9.51
C GLU A 158 28.45 2.47 -9.18
N ILE A 159 27.94 2.31 -7.94
CA ILE A 159 26.74 3.02 -7.48
C ILE A 159 26.91 4.54 -7.62
N VAL A 160 28.00 5.09 -7.11
CA VAL A 160 28.28 6.53 -7.19
C VAL A 160 28.45 7.00 -8.64
N GLN A 161 29.16 6.24 -9.46
CA GLN A 161 29.36 6.60 -10.88
C GLN A 161 28.04 6.55 -11.67
N ASN A 162 27.24 5.52 -11.48
CA ASN A 162 26.03 5.31 -12.24
C ASN A 162 24.89 6.25 -11.75
N ALA A 163 24.76 6.48 -10.45
CA ALA A 163 23.75 7.40 -9.92
C ALA A 163 23.91 8.85 -10.45
N VAL A 164 25.15 9.30 -10.65
CA VAL A 164 25.43 10.63 -11.22
C VAL A 164 25.22 10.68 -12.72
N LEU A 165 25.41 9.57 -13.43
CA LEU A 165 25.43 9.55 -14.89
C LEU A 165 24.11 9.08 -15.52
N LEU A 166 23.33 8.27 -14.80
CA LEU A 166 22.03 7.78 -15.27
C LEU A 166 20.92 8.76 -14.87
N ASN A 167 20.57 9.65 -15.78
CA ASN A 167 19.39 10.49 -15.64
C ASN A 167 18.16 9.75 -16.17
N ILE A 168 17.63 8.83 -15.38
CA ILE A 168 16.44 8.04 -15.70
C ILE A 168 15.25 8.67 -14.96
N GLY A 169 14.15 8.91 -15.67
CA GLY A 169 12.93 9.44 -15.03
C GLY A 169 12.29 8.41 -14.11
N ASP A 170 11.65 8.88 -13.03
CA ASP A 170 10.97 8.05 -12.02
C ASP A 170 10.03 7.02 -12.66
N TRP A 171 9.30 7.41 -13.71
CA TRP A 171 8.38 6.53 -14.42
C TRP A 171 9.01 5.21 -14.88
N PHE A 172 10.31 5.22 -15.19
CA PHE A 172 10.99 4.04 -15.70
C PHE A 172 11.21 2.99 -14.62
N GLN A 173 11.75 3.40 -13.46
CA GLN A 173 12.02 2.50 -12.34
C GLN A 173 10.73 2.16 -11.58
N ASP A 174 9.97 3.17 -11.14
CA ASP A 174 8.74 2.96 -10.37
C ASP A 174 7.74 2.12 -11.16
N GLY A 175 7.60 2.40 -12.46
CA GLY A 175 6.72 1.66 -13.34
C GLY A 175 7.17 0.21 -13.58
N LEU A 176 8.48 -0.06 -13.65
CA LEU A 176 8.98 -1.44 -13.77
C LEU A 176 8.81 -2.21 -12.48
N ILE A 177 9.10 -1.60 -11.33
CA ILE A 177 8.89 -2.20 -10.01
C ILE A 177 7.42 -2.60 -9.86
N SER A 178 6.52 -1.67 -10.14
CA SER A 178 5.08 -1.90 -10.10
C SER A 178 4.62 -3.00 -11.07
N TYR A 179 5.16 -3.02 -12.29
CA TYR A 179 4.87 -4.05 -13.30
C TYR A 179 5.33 -5.45 -12.87
N VAL A 180 6.48 -5.57 -12.23
CA VAL A 180 6.97 -6.85 -11.68
C VAL A 180 6.17 -7.29 -10.46
N GLY A 181 5.71 -6.34 -9.66
CA GLY A 181 4.83 -6.59 -8.51
C GLY A 181 3.49 -7.19 -8.95
N GLU A 182 2.88 -6.61 -9.96
CA GLU A 182 1.57 -7.00 -10.49
C GLU A 182 1.52 -6.66 -11.99
N GLU A 183 1.51 -7.67 -12.89
CA GLU A 183 1.65 -7.42 -14.34
C GLU A 183 0.57 -6.48 -14.90
N TRP A 184 -0.69 -6.70 -14.56
CA TRP A 184 -1.82 -5.84 -14.91
C TRP A 184 -3.03 -6.16 -14.04
N SER A 185 -3.71 -5.12 -13.57
CA SER A 185 -4.93 -5.28 -12.78
C SER A 185 -6.07 -4.40 -13.30
N PRO A 186 -7.30 -4.68 -12.88
CA PRO A 186 -8.44 -3.81 -13.16
C PRO A 186 -8.25 -2.38 -12.67
N GLU A 187 -7.47 -2.17 -11.61
CA GLU A 187 -7.16 -0.84 -11.08
C GLU A 187 -6.34 -0.03 -12.09
N TYR A 188 -5.25 -0.59 -12.62
CA TYR A 188 -4.44 0.08 -13.66
C TYR A 188 -5.24 0.36 -14.92
N ASP A 189 -6.06 -0.60 -15.35
CA ASP A 189 -6.95 -0.41 -16.51
C ASP A 189 -7.92 0.75 -16.28
N HIS A 190 -8.55 0.81 -15.11
CA HIS A 190 -9.50 1.86 -14.75
C HIS A 190 -8.84 3.24 -14.64
N ARG A 191 -7.71 3.35 -13.94
CA ARG A 191 -6.95 4.60 -13.79
C ARG A 191 -6.48 5.13 -15.15
N LEU A 192 -5.97 4.24 -15.98
CA LEU A 192 -5.49 4.63 -17.31
C LEU A 192 -6.64 4.99 -18.25
N LYS A 193 -7.76 4.25 -18.20
CA LYS A 193 -8.98 4.58 -18.95
C LYS A 193 -9.51 5.96 -18.55
N ASP A 194 -9.59 6.27 -17.24
CA ASP A 194 -9.97 7.63 -16.78
C ASP A 194 -9.02 8.69 -17.35
N TYR A 195 -7.70 8.42 -17.35
CA TYR A 195 -6.75 9.35 -17.93
C TYR A 195 -7.06 9.66 -19.40
N PHE A 196 -7.42 8.66 -20.20
CA PHE A 196 -7.72 8.83 -21.64
C PHE A 196 -9.11 9.41 -21.91
N THR A 197 -10.12 9.07 -21.12
CA THR A 197 -11.51 9.44 -21.39
C THR A 197 -11.94 10.75 -20.72
N ASN A 198 -11.37 11.09 -19.56
CA ASN A 198 -11.77 12.26 -18.80
C ASN A 198 -11.35 13.57 -19.51
N PRO A 199 -12.30 14.44 -19.89
CA PRO A 199 -11.99 15.68 -20.61
C PRO A 199 -11.19 16.68 -19.77
N LYS A 200 -11.24 16.58 -18.43
CA LYS A 200 -10.48 17.44 -17.52
C LYS A 200 -8.97 17.18 -17.57
N ASN A 201 -8.55 16.05 -18.09
CA ASN A 201 -7.13 15.70 -18.18
C ASN A 201 -6.38 16.44 -19.30
N GLY A 202 -7.06 17.19 -20.17
CA GLY A 202 -6.42 17.99 -21.23
C GLY A 202 -5.68 17.12 -22.25
N LYS A 203 -4.43 17.47 -22.59
CA LYS A 203 -3.62 16.64 -23.47
C LYS A 203 -3.34 15.28 -22.86
N LYS A 204 -3.67 14.23 -23.60
CA LYS A 204 -3.52 12.83 -23.22
C LYS A 204 -2.22 12.32 -23.82
N ASP A 205 -1.10 12.75 -23.24
CA ASP A 205 0.23 12.36 -23.67
C ASP A 205 1.05 11.75 -22.51
N PHE A 206 1.99 10.90 -22.87
CA PHE A 206 2.85 10.21 -21.92
C PHE A 206 3.62 11.17 -21.00
N ARG A 207 4.16 12.25 -21.56
CA ARG A 207 4.95 13.23 -20.79
C ARG A 207 4.15 13.90 -19.68
N ARG A 208 2.85 14.09 -19.87
CA ARG A 208 1.98 14.61 -18.82
C ARG A 208 1.71 13.56 -17.77
N LEU A 209 1.35 12.33 -18.19
CA LEU A 209 1.09 11.24 -17.27
C LEU A 209 2.32 10.95 -16.40
N SER A 210 3.51 10.86 -16.99
CA SER A 210 4.76 10.59 -16.26
C SER A 210 5.14 11.67 -15.21
N ARG A 211 4.54 12.85 -15.26
CA ARG A 211 4.73 13.90 -14.24
C ARG A 211 3.69 13.89 -13.13
N ILE A 212 2.46 13.48 -13.43
CA ILE A 212 1.37 13.49 -12.45
C ILE A 212 1.23 12.15 -11.74
N ASP A 213 1.56 11.07 -12.43
CA ASP A 213 1.50 9.70 -11.95
C ASP A 213 2.57 8.86 -12.68
N PRO A 214 3.84 8.96 -12.25
CA PRO A 214 4.95 8.27 -12.93
C PRO A 214 4.85 6.76 -12.83
N GLU A 215 4.34 6.21 -11.73
CA GLU A 215 4.11 4.78 -11.56
C GLU A 215 3.14 4.25 -12.61
N LEU A 216 1.93 4.83 -12.72
CA LEU A 216 0.94 4.43 -13.74
C LEU A 216 1.48 4.60 -15.17
N ALA A 217 2.19 5.70 -15.42
CA ALA A 217 2.79 5.94 -16.73
C ALA A 217 3.78 4.84 -17.08
N GLY A 218 4.71 4.55 -16.18
CA GLY A 218 5.75 3.55 -16.38
C GLY A 218 5.19 2.14 -16.42
N HIS A 219 4.31 1.76 -15.49
CA HIS A 219 3.63 0.46 -15.51
C HIS A 219 2.95 0.20 -16.86
N SER A 220 2.18 1.17 -17.35
CA SER A 220 1.50 1.05 -18.63
C SER A 220 2.46 0.96 -19.83
N VAL A 221 3.60 1.64 -19.80
CA VAL A 221 4.62 1.54 -20.84
C VAL A 221 5.30 0.17 -20.82
N TRP A 222 5.66 -0.34 -19.64
CA TRP A 222 6.26 -1.67 -19.51
C TRP A 222 5.30 -2.77 -19.96
N TYR A 223 4.04 -2.69 -19.53
CA TYR A 223 3.00 -3.61 -20.02
C TYR A 223 2.86 -3.56 -21.55
N PHE A 224 2.80 -2.36 -22.14
CA PHE A 224 2.75 -2.19 -23.60
C PHE A 224 3.97 -2.80 -24.28
N MET A 225 5.19 -2.51 -23.79
CA MET A 225 6.43 -3.01 -24.40
C MET A 225 6.50 -4.54 -24.34
N VAL A 226 6.20 -5.13 -23.20
CA VAL A 226 6.24 -6.58 -23.03
C VAL A 226 5.21 -7.28 -23.91
N ASN A 227 3.98 -6.77 -23.97
CA ASN A 227 2.93 -7.37 -24.80
C ASN A 227 3.19 -7.20 -26.31
N THR A 228 3.91 -6.16 -26.70
CA THR A 228 4.15 -5.88 -28.13
C THR A 228 5.46 -6.49 -28.62
N TYR A 229 6.53 -6.43 -27.80
CA TYR A 229 7.89 -6.79 -28.21
C TYR A 229 8.48 -7.98 -27.44
N GLY A 230 7.74 -8.49 -26.44
CA GLY A 230 8.12 -9.64 -25.64
C GLY A 230 8.89 -9.29 -24.35
N ARG A 231 8.94 -10.26 -23.45
CA ARG A 231 9.46 -10.11 -22.07
C ARG A 231 10.96 -9.77 -22.03
N ALA A 232 11.76 -10.33 -22.93
CA ALA A 232 13.21 -10.06 -23.00
C ALA A 232 13.54 -8.57 -23.25
N THR A 233 12.55 -7.76 -23.63
CA THR A 233 12.68 -6.31 -23.76
C THR A 233 13.12 -5.67 -22.43
N ILE A 234 12.67 -6.20 -21.29
CA ILE A 234 12.98 -5.66 -19.96
C ILE A 234 14.48 -5.76 -19.69
N SER A 235 15.01 -6.97 -19.67
CA SER A 235 16.42 -7.24 -19.36
C SER A 235 17.36 -6.53 -20.33
N ASN A 236 17.04 -6.56 -21.63
CA ASN A 236 17.84 -5.93 -22.67
C ASN A 236 17.89 -4.39 -22.54
N ILE A 237 16.76 -3.74 -22.26
CA ILE A 237 16.73 -2.28 -22.04
C ILE A 237 17.53 -1.91 -20.80
N LEU A 238 17.36 -2.63 -19.68
CA LEU A 238 18.09 -2.37 -18.44
C LEU A 238 19.61 -2.51 -18.66
N TYR A 239 20.03 -3.61 -19.26
CA TYR A 239 21.43 -3.89 -19.54
C TYR A 239 22.08 -2.84 -20.44
N LEU A 240 21.43 -2.50 -21.56
CA LEU A 240 21.95 -1.51 -22.48
C LEU A 240 21.90 -0.09 -21.92
N THR A 241 20.88 0.24 -21.14
CA THR A 241 20.80 1.54 -20.43
C THR A 241 22.01 1.70 -19.48
N ARG A 242 22.35 0.66 -18.71
CA ARG A 242 23.54 0.68 -17.84
C ARG A 242 24.83 0.85 -18.63
N ILE A 243 25.06 0.02 -19.66
CA ILE A 243 26.32 0.05 -20.46
C ILE A 243 26.48 1.37 -21.18
N GLN A 244 25.43 1.82 -21.86
CA GLN A 244 25.45 3.05 -22.65
C GLN A 244 25.26 4.31 -21.79
N ARG A 245 24.93 4.15 -20.51
CA ARG A 245 24.60 5.23 -19.58
C ARG A 245 23.51 6.17 -20.14
N SER A 246 22.59 5.61 -20.88
CA SER A 246 21.54 6.35 -21.60
C SER A 246 20.32 5.46 -21.83
N LEU A 247 19.19 5.84 -21.29
CA LEU A 247 17.90 5.18 -21.58
C LEU A 247 17.54 5.28 -23.06
N GLU A 248 17.77 6.44 -23.68
CA GLU A 248 17.49 6.65 -25.12
C GLU A 248 18.27 5.66 -25.99
N SER A 249 19.54 5.44 -25.66
CA SER A 249 20.35 4.45 -26.39
C SER A 249 19.81 3.04 -26.17
N GLY A 250 19.43 2.68 -24.94
CA GLY A 250 18.82 1.38 -24.63
C GLY A 250 17.55 1.14 -25.45
N LEU A 251 16.65 2.12 -25.52
CA LEU A 251 15.41 2.06 -26.32
C LEU A 251 15.69 1.89 -27.80
N ILE A 252 16.58 2.71 -28.37
CA ILE A 252 16.93 2.65 -29.79
C ILE A 252 17.53 1.28 -30.15
N TYR A 253 18.44 0.75 -29.35
CA TYR A 253 19.08 -0.54 -29.64
C TYR A 253 18.11 -1.72 -29.53
N VAL A 254 17.17 -1.69 -28.57
CA VAL A 254 16.25 -2.81 -28.34
C VAL A 254 15.00 -2.72 -29.19
N LEU A 255 14.41 -1.51 -29.29
CA LEU A 255 13.12 -1.29 -29.95
C LEU A 255 13.24 -0.71 -31.37
N GLY A 256 14.38 -0.11 -31.68
CA GLY A 256 14.62 0.54 -32.99
C GLY A 256 14.12 2.00 -33.06
N PHE A 257 13.65 2.58 -31.95
CA PHE A 257 13.12 3.95 -31.88
C PHE A 257 13.37 4.63 -30.52
N ASP A 258 13.25 5.94 -30.50
CA ASP A 258 13.50 6.77 -29.30
C ASP A 258 12.27 6.87 -28.37
N SER A 259 12.43 7.54 -27.22
CA SER A 259 11.36 7.75 -26.24
C SER A 259 10.16 8.54 -26.76
N ARG A 260 10.35 9.39 -27.77
CA ARG A 260 9.25 10.18 -28.38
C ARG A 260 8.36 9.28 -29.22
N GLU A 261 8.96 8.41 -30.02
CA GLU A 261 8.22 7.43 -30.83
C GLU A 261 7.57 6.38 -29.92
N LEU A 262 8.25 5.95 -28.84
CA LEU A 262 7.66 5.09 -27.80
C LEU A 262 6.38 5.71 -27.24
N ALA A 263 6.39 7.00 -26.89
CA ALA A 263 5.23 7.71 -26.36
C ALA A 263 4.06 7.78 -27.36
N VAL A 264 4.35 7.90 -28.65
CA VAL A 264 3.32 7.89 -29.72
C VAL A 264 2.69 6.51 -29.82
N LYS A 265 3.51 5.45 -29.93
CA LYS A 265 3.04 4.06 -30.04
C LYS A 265 2.26 3.62 -28.80
N TRP A 266 2.71 3.99 -27.60
CA TRP A 266 2.00 3.78 -26.34
C TRP A 266 0.61 4.42 -26.37
N LYS A 267 0.53 5.67 -26.82
CA LYS A 267 -0.74 6.38 -26.90
C LYS A 267 -1.71 5.69 -27.88
N GLU A 268 -1.25 5.35 -29.08
CA GLU A 268 -2.04 4.65 -30.09
C GLU A 268 -2.54 3.29 -29.58
N TYR A 269 -1.70 2.55 -28.84
CA TYR A 269 -2.06 1.26 -28.27
C TYR A 269 -3.24 1.38 -27.28
N TYR A 270 -3.19 2.35 -26.38
CA TYR A 270 -4.24 2.53 -25.36
C TYR A 270 -5.48 3.25 -25.90
N GLU A 271 -5.35 4.18 -26.83
CA GLU A 271 -6.50 4.76 -27.53
C GLU A 271 -7.30 3.65 -28.22
N LYS A 272 -6.64 2.77 -28.97
CA LYS A 272 -7.29 1.61 -29.59
C LYS A 272 -7.90 0.65 -28.57
N ARG A 273 -7.21 0.39 -27.46
CA ARG A 273 -7.72 -0.49 -26.38
C ARG A 273 -9.03 0.06 -25.80
N PHE A 274 -9.13 1.37 -25.61
CA PHE A 274 -10.29 2.00 -24.97
C PHE A 274 -11.39 2.41 -25.95
N GLU A 275 -11.14 2.51 -27.25
CA GLU A 275 -12.16 2.72 -28.27
C GLU A 275 -13.25 1.63 -28.26
N THR A 276 -12.91 0.40 -27.93
CA THR A 276 -13.85 -0.73 -27.87
C THR A 276 -14.83 -0.68 -26.70
N TYR A 277 -14.66 0.28 -25.78
CA TYR A 277 -15.50 0.44 -24.59
C TYR A 277 -16.48 1.62 -24.71
N GLU A 278 -16.84 2.04 -25.90
CA GLU A 278 -17.85 3.09 -26.14
C GLU A 278 -19.29 2.61 -25.85
N GLU A 279 -19.55 2.14 -24.63
CA GLU A 279 -20.92 2.25 -24.13
C GLU A 279 -21.15 3.67 -23.59
N PRO A 280 -22.30 4.29 -23.90
CA PRO A 280 -22.58 5.62 -23.40
C PRO A 280 -22.61 5.58 -21.86
N LEU A 281 -21.55 6.13 -21.24
CA LEU A 281 -21.52 6.31 -19.80
C LEU A 281 -22.69 7.18 -19.40
N ASN A 282 -23.58 6.67 -18.58
CA ASN A 282 -24.63 7.48 -17.96
C ASN A 282 -23.94 8.60 -17.17
N THR A 283 -24.03 9.82 -17.69
CA THR A 283 -23.51 10.99 -16.99
C THR A 283 -24.48 11.38 -15.90
N PHE A 284 -24.02 11.31 -14.63
CA PHE A 284 -24.81 11.80 -13.51
C PHE A 284 -24.97 13.31 -13.60
N SER A 285 -26.19 13.81 -13.28
CA SER A 285 -26.44 15.23 -13.17
C SER A 285 -25.55 15.87 -12.09
N ALA A 286 -25.08 17.09 -12.35
CA ALA A 286 -24.31 17.86 -11.37
C ALA A 286 -25.10 18.13 -10.07
N ASP A 287 -26.43 18.11 -10.13
CA ASP A 287 -27.32 18.32 -9.00
C ASP A 287 -27.29 17.17 -7.98
N LEU A 288 -26.80 15.99 -8.38
CA LEU A 288 -26.59 14.84 -7.50
C LEU A 288 -25.31 14.94 -6.65
N LYS A 289 -24.51 15.99 -6.85
CA LYS A 289 -23.25 16.16 -6.14
C LYS A 289 -23.46 16.76 -4.75
N LEU A 290 -23.34 15.93 -3.71
CA LEU A 290 -23.54 16.33 -2.31
C LEU A 290 -22.42 17.21 -1.76
N THR A 291 -21.16 17.01 -2.21
CA THR A 291 -20.01 17.71 -1.65
C THR A 291 -19.06 18.23 -2.72
N ASN A 292 -18.43 19.39 -2.46
CA ASN A 292 -17.34 19.93 -3.26
C ASN A 292 -16.02 19.80 -2.47
N GLN A 293 -15.22 18.81 -2.82
CA GLN A 293 -13.93 18.62 -2.17
C GLN A 293 -12.87 19.55 -2.77
N LYS A 294 -12.07 20.15 -1.91
CA LYS A 294 -10.89 20.94 -2.32
C LYS A 294 -9.68 20.01 -2.37
N LYS A 295 -8.93 20.02 -3.47
CA LYS A 295 -7.64 19.35 -3.47
C LYS A 295 -6.76 19.95 -2.37
N PRO A 296 -6.03 19.18 -1.58
CA PRO A 296 -5.72 17.75 -1.73
C PRO A 296 -6.55 16.80 -0.83
N GLN A 297 -7.77 17.18 -0.47
CA GLN A 297 -8.61 16.37 0.44
C GLN A 297 -9.10 15.10 -0.24
N THR A 298 -9.04 13.97 0.47
CA THR A 298 -9.52 12.68 0.02
C THR A 298 -10.74 12.27 0.85
N LEU A 299 -11.80 11.83 0.19
CA LEU A 299 -12.92 11.16 0.85
C LEU A 299 -12.47 9.75 1.26
N GLY A 300 -12.76 9.39 2.49
CA GLY A 300 -12.57 8.04 2.97
C GLY A 300 -13.92 7.31 3.12
N ARG A 301 -14.09 6.66 4.25
CA ARG A 301 -15.29 5.86 4.52
C ARG A 301 -16.56 6.71 4.62
N MET A 302 -17.69 6.11 4.23
CA MET A 302 -19.00 6.73 4.34
C MET A 302 -20.06 5.69 4.71
N ARG A 303 -21.01 6.10 5.56
CA ARG A 303 -22.15 5.27 5.99
C ARG A 303 -23.41 6.13 6.09
N LEU A 304 -24.46 5.69 5.42
CA LEU A 304 -25.79 6.30 5.51
C LEU A 304 -26.49 5.77 6.77
N SER A 305 -27.23 6.64 7.48
CA SER A 305 -28.06 6.20 8.60
C SER A 305 -29.15 5.25 8.14
N PRO A 306 -29.69 4.36 8.99
CA PRO A 306 -30.73 3.40 8.62
C PRO A 306 -32.00 4.02 8.04
N ASP A 307 -32.35 5.22 8.50
CA ASP A 307 -33.48 5.99 8.00
C ASP A 307 -33.21 6.78 6.70
N GLY A 308 -31.97 6.76 6.22
CA GLY A 308 -31.51 7.45 5.00
C GLY A 308 -31.38 8.96 5.12
N LYS A 309 -31.52 9.55 6.31
CA LYS A 309 -31.54 11.02 6.47
C LYS A 309 -30.18 11.63 6.74
N GLN A 310 -29.24 10.87 7.27
CA GLN A 310 -27.92 11.35 7.66
C GLN A 310 -26.83 10.52 7.02
N LEU A 311 -25.79 11.19 6.48
CA LEU A 311 -24.62 10.56 5.93
C LEU A 311 -23.40 10.90 6.78
N ALA A 312 -22.84 9.92 7.48
CA ALA A 312 -21.55 10.05 8.14
C ALA A 312 -20.42 9.74 7.13
N TYR A 313 -19.42 10.61 7.04
CA TYR A 313 -18.30 10.39 6.14
C TYR A 313 -17.00 10.98 6.68
N THR A 314 -15.87 10.41 6.25
CA THR A 314 -14.55 10.86 6.63
C THR A 314 -13.88 11.68 5.54
N LEU A 315 -13.08 12.65 5.96
CA LEU A 315 -12.33 13.53 5.08
C LEU A 315 -10.89 13.61 5.57
N HIS A 316 -10.00 13.15 4.74
CA HIS A 316 -8.56 13.09 5.00
C HIS A 316 -7.83 14.24 4.30
N ASP A 317 -6.84 14.82 4.98
CA ASP A 317 -6.07 15.95 4.49
C ASP A 317 -4.64 15.84 5.03
N HIS A 318 -3.82 14.99 4.41
CA HIS A 318 -2.41 14.75 4.76
C HIS A 318 -2.21 14.46 6.27
N GLY A 319 -2.86 13.43 6.80
CA GLY A 319 -2.77 13.03 8.20
C GLY A 319 -3.73 13.76 9.14
N ARG A 320 -4.37 14.84 8.70
CA ARG A 320 -5.48 15.45 9.42
C ARG A 320 -6.81 14.84 8.98
N VAL A 321 -7.55 14.29 9.91
CA VAL A 321 -8.80 13.57 9.66
C VAL A 321 -9.97 14.28 10.31
N ARG A 322 -11.10 14.28 9.62
CA ARG A 322 -12.40 14.77 10.12
C ARG A 322 -13.48 13.75 9.83
N LEU A 323 -14.29 13.46 10.84
CA LEU A 323 -15.58 12.78 10.69
C LEU A 323 -16.68 13.85 10.62
N LEU A 324 -17.46 13.82 9.56
CA LEU A 324 -18.55 14.78 9.29
C LEU A 324 -19.87 14.04 9.21
N LEU A 325 -20.91 14.72 9.66
CA LEU A 325 -22.30 14.35 9.46
C LEU A 325 -22.92 15.31 8.44
N TYR A 326 -23.56 14.77 7.43
CA TYR A 326 -24.28 15.50 6.41
C TYR A 326 -25.77 15.18 6.52
N ASP A 327 -26.60 16.19 6.66
CA ASP A 327 -28.03 16.04 6.65
C ASP A 327 -28.54 16.03 5.19
N MET A 328 -29.21 14.95 4.81
CA MET A 328 -29.65 14.72 3.43
C MET A 328 -30.85 15.60 3.02
N GLU A 329 -31.62 16.12 3.98
CA GLU A 329 -32.76 16.99 3.73
C GLU A 329 -32.35 18.46 3.66
N THR A 330 -31.53 18.93 4.60
CA THR A 330 -31.14 20.34 4.69
C THR A 330 -29.86 20.68 3.95
N GLY A 331 -29.02 19.70 3.71
CA GLY A 331 -27.68 19.89 3.15
C GLY A 331 -26.63 20.40 4.16
N ASP A 332 -26.97 20.50 5.43
CA ASP A 332 -26.09 20.99 6.48
C ASP A 332 -24.99 20.00 6.81
N LYS A 333 -23.86 20.55 7.26
CA LYS A 333 -22.66 19.76 7.61
C LYS A 333 -22.20 20.07 9.02
N LYS A 334 -22.08 19.04 9.85
CA LYS A 334 -21.56 19.13 11.21
C LYS A 334 -20.26 18.30 11.31
N VAL A 335 -19.20 18.86 11.90
CA VAL A 335 -17.98 18.10 12.24
C VAL A 335 -18.22 17.42 13.57
N LEU A 336 -18.24 16.09 13.58
CA LEU A 336 -18.41 15.28 14.79
C LEU A 336 -17.08 15.06 15.51
N TYR A 337 -16.03 14.76 14.77
CA TYR A 337 -14.72 14.46 15.33
C TYR A 337 -13.59 14.99 14.44
N ARG A 338 -12.47 15.33 15.06
CA ARG A 338 -11.27 15.82 14.38
C ARG A 338 -10.02 15.38 15.12
N TYR A 339 -9.06 14.80 14.38
CA TYR A 339 -7.76 14.45 14.93
C TYR A 339 -6.66 14.57 13.89
N GLY A 340 -5.41 14.38 14.34
CA GLY A 340 -4.22 14.47 13.50
C GLY A 340 -3.82 15.91 13.14
N ILE A 341 -2.64 16.03 12.63
CA ILE A 341 -2.05 17.28 12.10
C ILE A 341 -1.72 17.07 10.63
N ARG A 342 -1.77 18.14 9.85
CA ARG A 342 -1.39 18.07 8.45
C ARG A 342 0.12 17.87 8.34
N ASN A 343 0.52 16.79 7.70
CA ASN A 343 1.91 16.49 7.37
C ASN A 343 1.98 15.91 5.95
N TYR A 344 2.71 16.60 5.06
CA TYR A 344 2.84 16.21 3.65
C TYR A 344 3.88 15.11 3.42
N GLU A 345 4.68 14.79 4.43
CA GLU A 345 5.75 13.78 4.36
C GLU A 345 5.27 12.38 4.80
N VAL A 346 4.05 12.30 5.34
CA VAL A 346 3.50 11.05 5.86
C VAL A 346 2.36 10.58 4.98
N GLU A 347 2.40 9.32 4.61
CA GLU A 347 1.28 8.67 3.93
C GLU A 347 0.02 8.76 4.79
N THR A 348 -1.09 9.09 4.13
CA THR A 348 -2.40 9.19 4.78
C THR A 348 -2.98 7.79 4.96
N ASP A 349 -3.17 7.37 6.20
CA ASP A 349 -3.95 6.19 6.51
C ASP A 349 -5.44 6.46 6.27
N LEU A 350 -6.02 5.81 5.27
CA LEU A 350 -7.43 5.93 4.91
C LEU A 350 -8.32 4.94 5.66
N ASN A 351 -7.75 3.99 6.40
CA ASN A 351 -8.50 2.99 7.12
C ASN A 351 -9.36 3.59 8.24
N TYR A 352 -8.78 4.49 9.02
CA TYR A 352 -9.49 5.13 10.13
C TYR A 352 -9.97 6.54 9.79
N PRO A 353 -11.14 6.98 10.33
CA PRO A 353 -12.08 6.26 11.21
C PRO A 353 -12.96 5.26 10.47
N ILE A 354 -13.24 4.13 11.12
CA ILE A 354 -14.22 3.13 10.68
C ILE A 354 -15.56 3.48 11.31
N ILE A 355 -16.62 3.53 10.53
CA ILE A 355 -17.92 4.09 10.93
C ILE A 355 -18.98 3.00 10.87
N ALA A 356 -19.84 2.92 11.91
CA ALA A 356 -21.05 2.10 11.91
C ALA A 356 -22.21 2.83 12.60
N TRP A 357 -23.41 2.69 12.03
CA TRP A 357 -24.65 3.16 12.63
C TRP A 357 -25.32 2.03 13.43
N GLN A 358 -25.83 2.36 14.61
CA GLN A 358 -26.72 1.45 15.32
C GLN A 358 -27.98 1.19 14.47
N PRO A 359 -28.59 0.00 14.50
CA PRO A 359 -29.68 -0.36 13.61
C PRO A 359 -30.92 0.54 13.67
N ASP A 360 -31.17 1.19 14.79
CA ASP A 360 -32.27 2.16 14.96
C ASP A 360 -31.89 3.60 14.57
N GLY A 361 -30.60 3.87 14.30
CA GLY A 361 -30.10 5.18 13.91
C GLY A 361 -29.83 6.14 15.06
N SER A 362 -30.11 5.77 16.31
CA SER A 362 -29.94 6.64 17.49
C SER A 362 -28.48 6.93 17.81
N GLU A 363 -27.57 6.01 17.50
CA GLU A 363 -26.15 6.08 17.83
C GLU A 363 -25.27 5.89 16.60
N LEU A 364 -24.21 6.71 16.52
CA LEU A 364 -23.09 6.53 15.58
C LEU A 364 -21.86 6.10 16.33
N SER A 365 -21.30 4.94 15.98
CA SER A 365 -20.03 4.45 16.48
C SER A 365 -18.94 4.63 15.45
N PHE A 366 -17.72 4.92 15.92
CA PHE A 366 -16.55 4.87 15.06
C PHE A 366 -15.30 4.46 15.83
N LEU A 367 -14.44 3.74 15.12
CA LEU A 367 -13.09 3.39 15.58
C LEU A 367 -12.09 4.39 15.04
N TYR A 368 -11.16 4.77 15.88
CA TYR A 368 -10.00 5.58 15.51
C TYR A 368 -8.75 5.09 16.24
N GLU A 369 -7.61 5.29 15.63
CA GLU A 369 -6.33 4.95 16.22
C GLU A 369 -5.57 6.21 16.60
N ARG A 370 -4.98 6.21 17.79
CA ARG A 370 -4.13 7.29 18.26
C ARG A 370 -3.04 6.75 19.16
N LYS A 371 -1.77 7.00 18.82
CA LYS A 371 -0.62 6.51 19.56
C LYS A 371 -0.67 5.00 19.75
N ASP A 372 -0.98 4.29 18.69
CA ASP A 372 -1.07 2.85 18.66
C ASP A 372 -2.13 2.24 19.59
N VAL A 373 -3.15 3.00 19.88
CA VAL A 373 -4.31 2.57 20.66
C VAL A 373 -5.58 2.75 19.85
N ILE A 374 -6.23 1.65 19.53
CA ILE A 374 -7.53 1.63 18.87
C ILE A 374 -8.60 1.94 19.90
N SER A 375 -9.41 2.94 19.63
CA SER A 375 -10.48 3.40 20.53
C SER A 375 -11.81 3.42 19.79
N LEU A 376 -12.85 2.93 20.45
CA LEU A 376 -14.23 3.00 20.03
C LEU A 376 -14.88 4.26 20.64
N MET A 377 -15.40 5.13 19.80
CA MET A 377 -16.23 6.26 20.25
C MET A 377 -17.66 6.05 19.79
N LYS A 378 -18.59 6.28 20.71
CA LYS A 378 -20.04 6.19 20.50
C LYS A 378 -20.63 7.56 20.73
N ILE A 379 -21.43 8.03 19.76
CA ILE A 379 -22.15 9.31 19.84
C ILE A 379 -23.65 8.98 19.84
N ASP A 380 -24.29 9.21 20.96
CA ASP A 380 -25.73 9.13 21.12
C ASP A 380 -26.34 10.49 20.80
N PHE A 381 -27.17 10.55 19.75
CA PHE A 381 -27.79 11.80 19.28
C PHE A 381 -29.01 12.18 20.09
N GLU A 382 -29.69 11.23 20.72
CA GLU A 382 -30.87 11.50 21.52
C GLU A 382 -30.52 12.10 22.87
N ASN A 383 -29.51 11.54 23.53
CA ASN A 383 -29.07 11.99 24.86
C ASN A 383 -27.88 12.99 24.81
N GLU A 384 -27.39 13.34 23.64
CA GLU A 384 -26.22 14.20 23.41
C GLU A 384 -24.97 13.72 24.19
N GLN A 385 -24.80 12.41 24.32
CA GLN A 385 -23.70 11.79 25.06
C GLN A 385 -22.64 11.23 24.12
N THR A 386 -21.40 11.28 24.57
CA THR A 386 -20.27 10.66 23.89
C THR A 386 -19.52 9.78 24.87
N ILE A 387 -19.35 8.51 24.52
CA ILE A 387 -18.62 7.50 25.31
C ILE A 387 -17.40 7.07 24.51
N THR A 388 -16.27 6.88 25.18
CA THR A 388 -15.04 6.40 24.54
C THR A 388 -14.49 5.22 25.34
N ASP A 389 -14.26 4.10 24.66
CA ASP A 389 -13.62 2.90 25.18
C ASP A 389 -12.39 2.54 24.35
N LYS A 390 -11.41 1.91 25.00
CA LYS A 390 -10.24 1.35 24.30
C LYS A 390 -10.50 -0.11 23.99
N LEU A 391 -10.18 -0.51 22.76
CA LEU A 391 -10.16 -1.94 22.42
C LEU A 391 -8.98 -2.66 23.09
N SER A 392 -9.03 -3.98 23.10
CA SER A 392 -7.93 -4.81 23.56
C SER A 392 -6.65 -4.52 22.75
N PRO A 393 -5.48 -4.44 23.38
CA PRO A 393 -4.20 -4.30 22.67
C PRO A 393 -3.81 -5.54 21.85
N GLU A 394 -4.59 -6.61 21.91
CA GLU A 394 -4.41 -7.79 21.05
C GLU A 394 -4.75 -7.50 19.59
N TYR A 395 -5.64 -6.53 19.35
CA TYR A 395 -5.95 -6.10 17.98
C TYR A 395 -4.86 -5.18 17.47
N GLN A 396 -4.13 -5.64 16.46
CA GLN A 396 -3.13 -4.85 15.79
C GLN A 396 -3.79 -3.80 14.89
N ARG A 397 -4.84 -4.22 14.17
CA ARG A 397 -5.59 -3.35 13.29
C ARG A 397 -7.03 -3.84 13.13
N VAL A 398 -7.98 -2.93 12.99
CA VAL A 398 -9.37 -3.23 12.63
C VAL A 398 -9.59 -2.66 11.22
N TYR A 399 -10.25 -3.44 10.36
CA TYR A 399 -10.45 -3.09 8.95
C TYR A 399 -11.87 -2.63 8.66
N ASP A 400 -12.88 -3.30 9.24
CA ASP A 400 -14.29 -2.96 9.10
C ASP A 400 -15.03 -3.18 10.40
N MET A 401 -16.17 -2.49 10.54
CA MET A 401 -17.04 -2.61 11.69
C MET A 401 -18.51 -2.39 11.28
N ASP A 402 -19.40 -3.19 11.83
CA ASP A 402 -20.84 -3.02 11.70
C ASP A 402 -21.55 -3.47 12.99
N TYR A 403 -22.83 -3.17 13.14
CA TYR A 403 -23.63 -3.62 14.26
C TYR A 403 -24.32 -4.95 13.97
N TRP A 404 -23.95 -5.98 14.73
CA TRP A 404 -24.71 -7.23 14.75
C TRP A 404 -26.07 -7.06 15.45
N SER A 405 -26.11 -6.32 16.57
CA SER A 405 -27.30 -5.95 17.30
C SER A 405 -27.09 -4.59 17.98
N ALA A 406 -28.10 -4.06 18.67
CA ALA A 406 -27.97 -2.81 19.41
C ALA A 406 -26.77 -2.80 20.39
N ASP A 407 -26.44 -3.97 20.97
CA ASP A 407 -25.43 -4.13 22.02
C ASP A 407 -24.16 -4.87 21.57
N THR A 408 -24.10 -5.28 20.30
CA THR A 408 -22.98 -6.10 19.79
C THR A 408 -22.49 -5.56 18.46
N LEU A 409 -21.20 -5.25 18.42
CA LEU A 409 -20.48 -4.92 17.21
C LEU A 409 -19.87 -6.17 16.59
N MET A 410 -19.78 -6.22 15.29
CA MET A 410 -19.00 -7.15 14.52
C MET A 410 -17.89 -6.37 13.80
N PHE A 411 -16.68 -6.91 13.76
CA PHE A 411 -15.59 -6.31 13.02
C PHE A 411 -14.62 -7.35 12.47
N SER A 412 -13.93 -7.01 11.40
CA SER A 412 -12.74 -7.72 10.94
C SER A 412 -11.50 -7.06 11.49
N ALA A 413 -10.59 -7.87 12.04
CA ALA A 413 -9.38 -7.36 12.67
C ALA A 413 -8.21 -8.32 12.54
N SER A 414 -6.99 -7.78 12.51
CA SER A 414 -5.79 -8.61 12.61
C SER A 414 -5.36 -8.81 14.06
N THR A 415 -5.04 -10.06 14.36
CA THR A 415 -4.37 -10.49 15.59
C THR A 415 -3.25 -11.46 15.23
N ASN A 416 -2.03 -11.18 15.68
CA ASN A 416 -0.85 -12.00 15.35
C ASN A 416 -0.60 -12.17 13.85
N GLY A 417 -1.00 -11.18 13.04
CA GLY A 417 -0.84 -11.21 11.60
C GLY A 417 -1.83 -12.06 10.82
N LEU A 418 -2.97 -12.42 11.41
CA LEU A 418 -4.10 -13.09 10.78
C LEU A 418 -5.33 -12.19 10.87
N SER A 419 -6.09 -12.10 9.80
CA SER A 419 -7.31 -11.28 9.70
C SER A 419 -8.55 -12.13 9.84
N ASP A 420 -9.28 -11.95 10.93
CA ASP A 420 -10.47 -12.72 11.26
C ASP A 420 -11.66 -11.83 11.63
N LEU A 421 -12.83 -12.46 11.71
CA LEU A 421 -14.08 -11.84 12.16
C LEU A 421 -14.26 -12.02 13.66
N TYR A 422 -14.72 -10.95 14.32
CA TYR A 422 -14.95 -10.89 15.76
C TYR A 422 -16.31 -10.28 16.06
N MET A 423 -16.97 -10.82 17.11
CA MET A 423 -18.11 -10.19 17.77
C MET A 423 -17.63 -9.53 19.06
N TYR A 424 -17.99 -8.29 19.30
CA TYR A 424 -17.60 -7.50 20.45
C TYR A 424 -18.81 -6.88 21.14
N ALA A 425 -18.97 -7.14 22.42
CA ALA A 425 -19.98 -6.54 23.27
C ALA A 425 -19.37 -5.39 24.10
N PRO A 426 -19.55 -4.11 23.76
CA PRO A 426 -18.89 -2.99 24.42
C PRO A 426 -19.20 -2.87 25.93
N ILE A 427 -20.42 -3.22 26.36
CA ILE A 427 -20.85 -3.13 27.77
C ILE A 427 -20.07 -4.10 28.65
N THR A 428 -19.91 -5.34 28.21
CA THR A 428 -19.21 -6.39 28.95
C THR A 428 -17.73 -6.49 28.59
N ARG A 429 -17.31 -5.84 27.50
CA ARG A 429 -15.97 -5.94 26.89
C ARG A 429 -15.61 -7.36 26.50
N GLN A 430 -16.61 -8.18 26.22
CA GLN A 430 -16.39 -9.55 25.78
C GLN A 430 -16.24 -9.61 24.28
N THR A 431 -15.28 -10.40 23.85
CA THR A 431 -15.02 -10.68 22.44
C THR A 431 -15.19 -12.16 22.17
N THR A 432 -15.81 -12.48 21.04
CA THR A 432 -15.88 -13.84 20.51
C THR A 432 -15.29 -13.83 19.12
N ARG A 433 -14.30 -14.65 18.86
CA ARG A 433 -13.74 -14.88 17.54
C ARG A 433 -14.71 -15.74 16.72
N VAL A 434 -15.09 -15.29 15.55
CA VAL A 434 -16.08 -15.94 14.67
C VAL A 434 -15.39 -16.86 13.66
N THR A 435 -14.33 -16.36 13.04
CA THR A 435 -13.45 -17.15 12.17
C THR A 435 -12.09 -17.33 12.85
N ASP A 436 -11.37 -18.40 12.54
CA ASP A 436 -10.08 -18.76 13.16
C ASP A 436 -9.31 -19.66 12.19
N ASP A 437 -8.78 -19.07 11.14
CA ASP A 437 -8.01 -19.80 10.11
C ASP A 437 -6.88 -18.92 9.54
N PHE A 438 -6.20 -19.37 8.50
CA PHE A 438 -5.06 -18.67 7.89
C PHE A 438 -5.43 -17.76 6.72
N TYR A 439 -6.71 -17.64 6.40
CA TYR A 439 -7.20 -16.77 5.34
C TYR A 439 -7.56 -15.40 5.88
N ASP A 440 -7.60 -14.43 4.97
CA ASP A 440 -8.00 -13.07 5.30
C ASP A 440 -9.52 -12.94 5.17
N ASP A 441 -10.16 -12.45 6.22
CA ASP A 441 -11.59 -12.16 6.27
C ASP A 441 -11.77 -10.64 6.45
N LEU A 442 -12.19 -9.96 5.38
CA LEU A 442 -12.27 -8.52 5.27
C LEU A 442 -13.66 -8.06 4.82
N ASP A 443 -13.86 -6.74 4.74
CA ASP A 443 -15.08 -6.08 4.22
C ASP A 443 -16.37 -6.51 4.91
N ALA A 444 -16.29 -6.89 6.17
CA ALA A 444 -17.39 -7.48 6.90
C ALA A 444 -18.55 -6.50 7.10
N SER A 445 -19.75 -6.94 6.77
CA SER A 445 -20.99 -6.19 6.96
C SER A 445 -22.12 -7.09 7.43
N VAL A 446 -23.07 -6.55 8.20
CA VAL A 446 -24.24 -7.28 8.66
C VAL A 446 -25.38 -7.02 7.70
N ILE A 447 -25.98 -8.10 7.18
CA ILE A 447 -27.13 -8.04 6.30
C ILE A 447 -28.31 -8.85 6.88
N THR A 448 -29.52 -8.48 6.51
CA THR A 448 -30.74 -9.20 6.90
C THR A 448 -31.39 -9.78 5.65
N LEU A 449 -31.55 -11.11 5.62
CA LEU A 449 -32.24 -11.85 4.57
C LEU A 449 -33.32 -12.72 5.23
N ASP A 450 -34.57 -12.62 4.79
CA ASP A 450 -35.65 -13.42 5.31
C ASP A 450 -35.77 -13.40 6.85
N ASP A 451 -35.68 -12.20 7.44
CA ASP A 451 -35.69 -11.94 8.88
C ASP A 451 -34.54 -12.59 9.69
N LYS A 452 -33.54 -13.12 9.00
CA LYS A 452 -32.32 -13.65 9.63
C LYS A 452 -31.15 -12.74 9.33
N ARG A 453 -30.26 -12.61 10.31
CA ARG A 453 -29.01 -11.87 10.17
C ARG A 453 -27.91 -12.76 9.71
N TYR A 454 -27.08 -12.23 8.84
CA TYR A 454 -25.89 -12.88 8.30
C TYR A 454 -24.73 -11.88 8.29
N ILE A 455 -23.53 -12.43 8.32
CA ILE A 455 -22.30 -11.68 8.04
C ILE A 455 -21.95 -11.91 6.57
N LEU A 456 -21.92 -10.83 5.79
CA LEU A 456 -21.36 -10.83 4.45
C LEU A 456 -19.93 -10.32 4.55
N PHE A 457 -18.98 -11.05 4.00
CA PHE A 457 -17.56 -10.68 4.04
C PHE A 457 -16.84 -11.16 2.80
N SER A 458 -15.67 -10.59 2.54
CA SER A 458 -14.74 -11.05 1.50
C SER A 458 -13.64 -11.91 2.13
N SER A 459 -13.23 -12.97 1.43
CA SER A 459 -12.14 -13.81 1.88
C SER A 459 -11.35 -14.39 0.70
N ASN A 460 -10.03 -14.52 0.89
CA ASN A 460 -9.12 -15.12 -0.08
C ASN A 460 -8.94 -16.64 0.09
N ARG A 461 -9.88 -17.28 0.78
CA ARG A 461 -9.83 -18.72 1.02
C ARG A 461 -9.96 -19.54 -0.27
N ALA A 462 -8.98 -20.40 -0.49
CA ALA A 462 -8.95 -21.30 -1.64
C ALA A 462 -9.59 -22.68 -1.33
N ASP A 463 -9.54 -23.07 -0.05
CA ASP A 463 -10.06 -24.34 0.46
C ASP A 463 -10.95 -24.10 1.69
N GLU A 464 -11.52 -25.20 2.24
CA GLU A 464 -12.18 -25.14 3.54
C GLU A 464 -11.19 -24.75 4.65
N ASN A 465 -11.69 -24.23 5.76
CA ASN A 465 -10.96 -23.68 6.91
C ASN A 465 -9.59 -24.31 7.19
N LEU A 466 -8.52 -23.64 6.76
CA LEU A 466 -7.15 -24.08 6.99
C LEU A 466 -6.67 -23.55 8.35
N ARG A 467 -6.73 -24.38 9.38
CA ARG A 467 -6.36 -24.02 10.77
C ARG A 467 -4.95 -24.42 11.18
N LYS A 468 -4.29 -25.24 10.37
CA LYS A 468 -2.93 -25.71 10.63
C LYS A 468 -2.18 -25.83 9.33
N MET A 469 -0.97 -25.31 9.32
CA MET A 469 -0.04 -25.46 8.22
C MET A 469 1.22 -26.17 8.72
N ASP A 470 1.72 -27.09 7.91
CA ASP A 470 3.07 -27.60 8.09
C ASP A 470 4.07 -26.51 7.70
N LEU A 471 5.23 -26.48 8.38
CA LEU A 471 6.27 -25.48 8.14
C LEU A 471 6.76 -25.43 6.68
N ASP A 472 6.66 -26.55 5.97
CA ASP A 472 7.08 -26.66 4.57
C ASP A 472 5.94 -26.40 3.56
N SER A 473 4.74 -26.10 4.04
CA SER A 473 3.58 -25.81 3.19
C SER A 473 3.48 -24.32 2.89
N ILE A 474 3.14 -23.99 1.66
CA ILE A 474 2.85 -22.59 1.26
C ILE A 474 1.37 -22.35 1.46
N LEU A 475 1.02 -21.20 2.07
CA LEU A 475 -0.36 -20.77 2.23
C LEU A 475 -1.03 -20.66 0.84
N PRO A 476 -2.07 -21.43 0.55
CA PRO A 476 -2.78 -21.40 -0.73
C PRO A 476 -3.70 -20.17 -0.78
N ILE A 477 -3.12 -19.00 -1.04
CA ILE A 477 -3.86 -17.74 -1.13
C ILE A 477 -4.62 -17.71 -2.46
N GLY A 478 -5.96 -17.64 -2.36
CA GLY A 478 -6.86 -17.43 -3.49
C GLY A 478 -7.07 -15.96 -3.82
N GLN A 479 -7.91 -15.70 -4.82
CA GLN A 479 -8.50 -14.38 -5.00
C GLN A 479 -9.63 -14.19 -4.01
N PHE A 480 -9.95 -12.94 -3.70
CA PHE A 480 -11.07 -12.64 -2.81
C PHE A 480 -12.40 -12.96 -3.49
N ASP A 481 -13.22 -13.73 -2.80
CA ASP A 481 -14.62 -14.02 -3.12
C ASP A 481 -15.53 -13.58 -1.97
N LEU A 482 -16.84 -13.50 -2.23
CA LEU A 482 -17.82 -13.12 -1.22
C LEU A 482 -18.37 -14.36 -0.51
N PHE A 483 -18.41 -14.28 0.80
CA PHE A 483 -18.92 -15.34 1.69
C PHE A 483 -20.06 -14.83 2.56
N LEU A 484 -20.94 -15.73 2.92
CA LEU A 484 -22.08 -15.47 3.79
C LEU A 484 -22.05 -16.47 4.96
N LEU A 485 -21.99 -15.96 6.19
CA LEU A 485 -21.97 -16.74 7.43
C LEU A 485 -23.21 -16.45 8.29
#